data_74146ba1699cbc239c599cae0cd985c1
#
_entry.id   74146ba1699cbc239c599cae0cd985c1
#
_cell.length_a   1.000
_cell.length_b   1.000
_cell.length_c   1.000
_cell.angle_alpha   90.00
_cell.angle_beta   90.00
_cell.angle_gamma   90.00
#
_symmetry.space_group_name_H-M   'P 1'
#
loop_
_entity.id
_entity.type
_entity.pdbx_description
1 polymer ?
#
loop_
_entity_poly.entity_id
_entity_poly.type
_entity_poly.pdbx_seq_one_letter_code
_entity_poly.pdbx_strand_id
1 'polypeptide(L)'
;MNEKQPVIELQNVKRYFQVGSETVKALRGVSFKIYEGEFVTIQGSSGSGKSTLLNQLGCLDTPTSGEYYLDGISVRTMSKTQRAHLRNRKIGFVFQNYNLLPKTTSVENVELPLMYNSEYSAQQRREAAIQALNEVGLGERLYHKSNQMSGGQMQRVAIARALVNNPAVVLADEATGNLDTRTSFEMLVLFQKLHQEGHTIIFVTHNPEIAEYASRNINLRDGKIREDVINHNILSAAEALAALPKPQDD
;
A
#
# COMPACT_ATOMS: atom_id res chain seq x y z
N MET A 1 -11.24 -27.51 10.77
CA MET A 1 -10.24 -26.63 10.14
C MET A 1 -10.62 -25.21 10.54
N ASN A 2 -9.77 -24.52 11.30
CA ASN A 2 -10.03 -23.09 11.57
C ASN A 2 -9.93 -22.34 10.22
N GLU A 3 -11.04 -21.82 9.73
CA GLU A 3 -11.02 -20.93 8.56
C GLU A 3 -10.13 -19.73 8.89
N LYS A 4 -9.10 -19.50 8.08
CA LYS A 4 -8.19 -18.35 8.25
C LYS A 4 -9.01 -17.08 8.11
N GLN A 5 -9.02 -16.24 9.13
CA GLN A 5 -9.79 -14.99 9.11
C GLN A 5 -9.16 -14.01 8.10
N PRO A 6 -9.94 -13.40 7.18
CA PRO A 6 -9.40 -12.45 6.23
C PRO A 6 -8.98 -11.15 6.92
N VAL A 7 -7.86 -10.57 6.48
CA VAL A 7 -7.43 -9.22 6.89
C VAL A 7 -8.34 -8.15 6.25
N ILE A 8 -8.75 -8.38 5.01
CA ILE A 8 -9.72 -7.53 4.30
C ILE A 8 -10.86 -8.39 3.79
N GLU A 9 -12.09 -7.94 4.03
CA GLU A 9 -13.29 -8.53 3.46
C GLU A 9 -14.23 -7.44 2.97
N LEU A 10 -14.52 -7.46 1.67
CA LEU A 10 -15.54 -6.63 1.05
C LEU A 10 -16.74 -7.50 0.65
N GLN A 11 -17.94 -7.07 1.02
CA GLN A 11 -19.19 -7.74 0.71
C GLN A 11 -20.13 -6.79 -0.04
N ASN A 12 -20.25 -6.95 -1.36
CA ASN A 12 -21.13 -6.17 -2.24
C ASN A 12 -20.97 -4.65 -2.08
N VAL A 13 -19.71 -4.19 -1.93
CA VAL A 13 -19.39 -2.78 -1.70
C VAL A 13 -19.72 -1.94 -2.93
N LYS A 14 -20.54 -0.91 -2.73
CA LYS A 14 -20.89 0.10 -3.75
C LYS A 14 -20.44 1.46 -3.29
N ARG A 15 -19.96 2.27 -4.23
CA ARG A 15 -19.66 3.68 -3.98
C ARG A 15 -20.17 4.53 -5.12
N TYR A 16 -21.11 5.42 -4.79
CA TYR A 16 -21.76 6.32 -5.72
C TYR A 16 -21.48 7.77 -5.29
N PHE A 17 -21.21 8.62 -6.25
CA PHE A 17 -21.00 10.05 -6.04
C PHE A 17 -22.08 10.83 -6.77
N GLN A 18 -22.63 11.83 -6.12
CA GLN A 18 -23.55 12.77 -6.78
C GLN A 18 -22.73 13.92 -7.36
N VAL A 19 -22.81 14.10 -8.68
CA VAL A 19 -22.14 15.18 -9.41
C VAL A 19 -23.22 15.98 -10.15
N GLY A 20 -23.64 17.11 -9.55
CA GLY A 20 -24.81 17.83 -10.06
C GLY A 20 -26.07 16.96 -10.03
N SER A 21 -26.72 16.79 -11.19
CA SER A 21 -27.91 15.94 -11.36
C SER A 21 -27.58 14.47 -11.67
N GLU A 22 -26.32 14.14 -11.90
CA GLU A 22 -25.91 12.79 -12.29
C GLU A 22 -25.33 12.00 -11.13
N THR A 23 -25.53 10.66 -11.16
CA THR A 23 -24.97 9.73 -10.19
C THR A 23 -23.84 8.92 -10.84
N VAL A 24 -22.60 9.20 -10.44
CA VAL A 24 -21.42 8.43 -10.85
C VAL A 24 -21.30 7.19 -9.97
N LYS A 25 -21.42 6.01 -10.58
CA LYS A 25 -21.32 4.69 -9.89
C LYS A 25 -19.89 4.17 -9.98
N ALA A 26 -19.01 4.63 -9.10
CA ALA A 26 -17.59 4.30 -9.12
C ALA A 26 -17.29 2.85 -8.71
N LEU A 27 -18.00 2.31 -7.71
CA LEU A 27 -17.96 0.88 -7.37
C LEU A 27 -19.39 0.32 -7.42
N ARG A 28 -19.56 -0.85 -8.05
CA ARG A 28 -20.86 -1.38 -8.45
C ARG A 28 -21.15 -2.77 -7.88
N GLY A 29 -20.72 -3.00 -6.62
CA GLY A 29 -20.88 -4.28 -5.92
C GLY A 29 -19.61 -5.12 -5.98
N VAL A 30 -18.54 -4.62 -5.36
CA VAL A 30 -17.25 -5.30 -5.27
C VAL A 30 -17.25 -6.23 -4.06
N SER A 31 -16.83 -7.49 -4.24
CA SER A 31 -16.70 -8.49 -3.19
C SER A 31 -15.43 -9.29 -3.40
N PHE A 32 -14.57 -9.33 -2.37
CA PHE A 32 -13.40 -10.20 -2.29
C PHE A 32 -12.89 -10.26 -0.85
N LYS A 33 -12.01 -11.24 -0.59
CA LYS A 33 -11.28 -11.37 0.67
C LYS A 33 -9.79 -11.36 0.39
N ILE A 34 -9.01 -10.78 1.30
CA ILE A 34 -7.55 -10.86 1.30
C ILE A 34 -7.11 -11.40 2.64
N TYR A 35 -6.22 -12.38 2.61
CA TYR A 35 -5.71 -13.06 3.80
C TYR A 35 -4.31 -12.57 4.17
N GLU A 36 -3.94 -12.78 5.42
CA GLU A 36 -2.62 -12.44 5.92
C GLU A 36 -1.51 -13.12 5.10
N GLY A 37 -0.49 -12.35 4.74
CA GLY A 37 0.64 -12.82 3.96
C GLY A 37 0.37 -12.94 2.45
N GLU A 38 -0.73 -12.39 1.91
CA GLU A 38 -0.93 -12.30 0.46
C GLU A 38 -0.23 -11.07 -0.12
N PHE A 39 0.36 -11.21 -1.30
CA PHE A 39 0.75 -10.10 -2.16
C PHE A 39 -0.21 -10.01 -3.34
N VAL A 40 -1.12 -9.04 -3.29
CA VAL A 40 -2.22 -8.89 -4.26
C VAL A 40 -2.00 -7.66 -5.11
N THR A 41 -2.12 -7.77 -6.43
CA THR A 41 -2.27 -6.60 -7.30
C THR A 41 -3.72 -6.31 -7.60
N ILE A 42 -4.08 -5.01 -7.63
CA ILE A 42 -5.36 -4.53 -8.12
C ILE A 42 -5.10 -3.70 -9.38
N GLN A 43 -5.57 -4.22 -10.51
CA GLN A 43 -5.35 -3.64 -11.83
C GLN A 43 -6.64 -3.15 -12.47
N GLY A 44 -6.49 -2.36 -13.53
CA GLY A 44 -7.60 -1.89 -14.37
C GLY A 44 -7.23 -0.61 -15.12
N SER A 45 -7.98 -0.30 -16.17
CA SER A 45 -7.83 0.93 -16.95
C SER A 45 -8.12 2.20 -16.13
N SER A 46 -7.74 3.35 -16.66
CA SER A 46 -8.17 4.63 -16.08
C SER A 46 -9.70 4.69 -16.00
N GLY A 47 -10.24 5.23 -14.90
CA GLY A 47 -11.67 5.29 -14.66
C GLY A 47 -12.34 3.98 -14.21
N SER A 48 -11.61 2.86 -14.06
CA SER A 48 -12.20 1.58 -13.63
C SER A 48 -12.69 1.54 -12.19
N GLY A 49 -12.32 2.52 -11.36
CA GLY A 49 -12.68 2.62 -9.94
C GLY A 49 -11.55 2.29 -8.95
N LYS A 50 -10.30 2.07 -9.42
CA LYS A 50 -9.15 1.71 -8.56
C LYS A 50 -8.91 2.68 -7.40
N SER A 51 -8.82 3.98 -7.69
CA SER A 51 -8.59 5.00 -6.64
C SER A 51 -9.76 5.07 -5.66
N THR A 52 -11.00 4.85 -6.12
CA THR A 52 -12.16 4.75 -5.23
C THR A 52 -12.08 3.51 -4.36
N LEU A 53 -11.68 2.36 -4.93
CA LEU A 53 -11.49 1.12 -4.17
C LEU A 53 -10.36 1.28 -3.15
N LEU A 54 -9.22 1.87 -3.55
CA LEU A 54 -8.11 2.16 -2.64
C LEU A 54 -8.54 3.04 -1.46
N ASN A 55 -9.36 4.10 -1.71
CA ASN A 55 -9.89 4.95 -0.66
C ASN A 55 -10.81 4.19 0.30
N GLN A 56 -11.59 3.22 -0.20
CA GLN A 56 -12.38 2.33 0.66
C GLN A 56 -11.47 1.45 1.50
N LEU A 57 -10.54 0.71 0.87
CA LEU A 57 -9.58 -0.15 1.55
C LEU A 57 -8.77 0.61 2.59
N GLY A 58 -8.39 1.84 2.27
CA GLY A 58 -7.64 2.74 3.14
C GLY A 58 -8.45 3.40 4.25
N CYS A 59 -9.73 3.08 4.42
CA CYS A 59 -10.61 3.76 5.39
C CYS A 59 -10.64 5.29 5.25
N LEU A 60 -10.32 5.81 4.05
CA LEU A 60 -10.39 7.24 3.74
C LEU A 60 -11.80 7.67 3.38
N ASP A 61 -12.59 6.75 2.83
CA ASP A 61 -13.97 6.94 2.44
C ASP A 61 -14.85 5.78 2.96
N THR A 62 -16.18 5.92 2.86
CA THR A 62 -17.14 4.89 3.30
C THR A 62 -17.99 4.43 2.13
N PRO A 63 -18.39 3.14 2.10
CA PRO A 63 -19.28 2.64 1.07
C PRO A 63 -20.67 3.29 1.13
N THR A 64 -21.29 3.50 -0.02
CA THR A 64 -22.71 3.88 -0.10
C THR A 64 -23.60 2.72 0.36
N SER A 65 -23.21 1.48 0.06
CA SER A 65 -23.85 0.26 0.54
C SER A 65 -22.89 -0.92 0.46
N GLY A 66 -23.22 -2.05 1.09
CA GLY A 66 -22.36 -3.19 1.28
C GLY A 66 -21.58 -3.11 2.59
N GLU A 67 -20.76 -4.11 2.88
CA GLU A 67 -19.98 -4.18 4.12
C GLU A 67 -18.48 -4.23 3.81
N TYR A 68 -17.69 -3.59 4.66
CA TYR A 68 -16.24 -3.65 4.65
C TYR A 68 -15.73 -3.98 6.05
N TYR A 69 -14.93 -5.04 6.14
CA TYR A 69 -14.25 -5.46 7.36
C TYR A 69 -12.75 -5.38 7.16
N LEU A 70 -12.07 -4.72 8.11
CA LEU A 70 -10.61 -4.66 8.20
C LEU A 70 -10.20 -5.37 9.50
N ASP A 71 -9.44 -6.44 9.37
CA ASP A 71 -9.03 -7.29 10.50
C ASP A 71 -10.21 -7.70 11.40
N GLY A 72 -11.31 -8.12 10.76
CA GLY A 72 -12.58 -8.48 11.41
C GLY A 72 -13.42 -7.33 11.93
N ILE A 73 -12.96 -6.07 11.82
CA ILE A 73 -13.63 -4.89 12.36
C ILE A 73 -14.48 -4.23 11.27
N SER A 74 -15.79 -4.09 11.48
CA SER A 74 -16.69 -3.40 10.52
C SER A 74 -16.37 -1.90 10.45
N VAL A 75 -16.09 -1.41 9.24
CA VAL A 75 -15.70 -0.02 8.97
C VAL A 75 -16.90 0.87 8.67
N ARG A 76 -18.00 0.30 8.17
CA ARG A 76 -19.15 1.03 7.63
C ARG A 76 -19.78 2.01 8.60
N THR A 77 -19.94 1.62 9.85
CA THR A 77 -20.63 2.40 10.89
C THR A 77 -19.71 3.33 11.68
N MET A 78 -18.40 3.30 11.41
CA MET A 78 -17.40 4.06 12.13
C MET A 78 -17.49 5.56 11.84
N SER A 79 -17.32 6.37 12.87
CA SER A 79 -17.06 7.81 12.74
C SER A 79 -15.73 8.09 12.03
N LYS A 80 -15.54 9.33 11.55
CA LYS A 80 -14.26 9.74 10.91
C LYS A 80 -13.07 9.54 11.85
N THR A 81 -13.23 9.83 13.14
CA THR A 81 -12.17 9.65 14.15
C THR A 81 -11.82 8.18 14.35
N GLN A 82 -12.82 7.32 14.49
CA GLN A 82 -12.60 5.87 14.63
C GLN A 82 -11.88 5.28 13.42
N ARG A 83 -12.29 5.66 12.21
CA ARG A 83 -11.59 5.26 10.97
C ARG A 83 -10.15 5.75 10.92
N ALA A 84 -9.87 6.98 11.38
CA ALA A 84 -8.53 7.52 11.44
C ALA A 84 -7.63 6.73 12.39
N HIS A 85 -8.13 6.34 13.56
CA HIS A 85 -7.41 5.47 14.50
C HIS A 85 -7.20 4.07 13.93
N LEU A 86 -8.23 3.45 13.34
CA LEU A 86 -8.12 2.14 12.72
C LEU A 86 -7.09 2.15 11.58
N ARG A 87 -7.15 3.15 10.71
CA ARG A 87 -6.19 3.36 9.61
C ARG A 87 -4.76 3.48 10.13
N ASN A 88 -4.53 4.33 11.14
CA ASN A 88 -3.20 4.53 11.70
C ASN A 88 -2.58 3.23 12.24
N ARG A 89 -3.38 2.36 12.86
CA ARG A 89 -2.91 1.12 13.49
C ARG A 89 -2.81 -0.07 12.52
N LYS A 90 -3.66 -0.11 11.49
CA LYS A 90 -3.84 -1.31 10.65
C LYS A 90 -3.39 -1.16 9.20
N ILE A 91 -3.16 0.07 8.75
CA ILE A 91 -2.86 0.33 7.34
C ILE A 91 -1.59 1.15 7.20
N GLY A 92 -0.62 0.63 6.44
CA GLY A 92 0.51 1.36 5.93
C GLY A 92 0.25 1.86 4.51
N PHE A 93 0.45 3.16 4.23
CA PHE A 93 0.29 3.71 2.88
C PHE A 93 1.62 4.02 2.23
N VAL A 94 1.77 3.59 0.97
CA VAL A 94 2.86 3.94 0.08
C VAL A 94 2.28 4.58 -1.18
N PHE A 95 2.57 5.85 -1.43
CA PHE A 95 2.01 6.62 -2.54
C PHE A 95 3.03 6.82 -3.66
N GLN A 96 2.55 7.02 -4.88
CA GLN A 96 3.36 7.35 -6.06
C GLN A 96 4.24 8.60 -5.86
N ASN A 97 3.71 9.64 -5.22
CA ASN A 97 4.42 10.89 -4.97
C ASN A 97 5.12 10.92 -3.61
N TYR A 98 5.40 9.76 -2.99
CA TYR A 98 6.05 9.59 -1.69
C TYR A 98 5.31 10.26 -0.52
N ASN A 99 4.71 11.42 -0.71
CA ASN A 99 4.00 12.24 0.29
C ASN A 99 4.82 12.44 1.58
N LEU A 100 6.12 12.71 1.40
CA LEU A 100 7.01 13.07 2.51
C LEU A 100 6.86 14.56 2.85
N LEU A 101 7.01 14.89 4.12
CA LEU A 101 7.09 16.28 4.55
C LEU A 101 8.47 16.85 4.13
N PRO A 102 8.50 17.90 3.29
CA PRO A 102 9.76 18.30 2.62
C PRO A 102 10.78 18.96 3.53
N LYS A 103 10.35 19.51 4.67
CA LYS A 103 11.25 20.21 5.62
C LYS A 103 11.75 19.33 6.76
N THR A 104 11.27 18.09 6.84
CA THR A 104 11.61 17.12 7.90
C THR A 104 12.61 16.09 7.36
N THR A 105 13.34 15.47 8.29
CA THR A 105 14.29 14.40 8.00
C THR A 105 13.58 13.07 7.71
N SER A 106 14.34 12.06 7.24
CA SER A 106 13.83 10.70 7.04
C SER A 106 13.23 10.13 8.33
N VAL A 107 13.96 10.23 9.44
CA VAL A 107 13.49 9.75 10.76
C VAL A 107 12.20 10.45 11.17
N GLU A 108 12.14 11.79 11.08
CA GLU A 108 10.93 12.54 11.45
C GLU A 108 9.73 12.19 10.57
N ASN A 109 9.93 11.92 9.27
CA ASN A 109 8.85 11.43 8.40
C ASN A 109 8.34 10.05 8.84
N VAL A 110 9.24 9.14 9.24
CA VAL A 110 8.86 7.79 9.67
C VAL A 110 8.25 7.79 11.07
N GLU A 111 8.62 8.71 11.95
CA GLU A 111 8.01 8.89 13.28
C GLU A 111 6.54 9.34 13.23
N LEU A 112 6.11 10.03 12.15
CA LEU A 112 4.77 10.65 12.08
C LEU A 112 3.61 9.72 12.47
N PRO A 113 3.49 8.49 11.93
CA PRO A 113 2.40 7.59 12.31
C PRO A 113 2.41 7.24 13.80
N LEU A 114 3.59 7.12 14.41
CA LEU A 114 3.76 6.79 15.82
C LEU A 114 3.35 7.93 16.76
N MET A 115 3.32 9.19 16.29
CA MET A 115 2.87 10.33 17.09
C MET A 115 1.37 10.24 17.46
N TYR A 116 0.59 9.49 16.67
CA TYR A 116 -0.84 9.23 16.91
C TYR A 116 -1.07 7.96 17.75
N ASN A 117 -0.01 7.28 18.16
CA ASN A 117 -0.07 6.10 19.02
C ASN A 117 0.46 6.47 20.41
N SER A 118 -0.44 6.59 21.38
CA SER A 118 -0.10 6.97 22.77
C SER A 118 0.71 5.92 23.54
N GLU A 119 0.90 4.73 22.99
CA GLU A 119 1.67 3.65 23.61
C GLU A 119 3.19 3.88 23.52
N TYR A 120 3.66 4.78 22.61
CA TYR A 120 5.06 5.05 22.39
C TYR A 120 5.53 6.35 23.07
N SER A 121 6.58 6.28 23.89
CA SER A 121 7.33 7.45 24.31
C SER A 121 8.08 8.09 23.14
N ALA A 122 8.56 9.33 23.29
CA ALA A 122 9.34 10.01 22.25
C ALA A 122 10.60 9.23 21.84
N GLN A 123 11.28 8.62 22.83
CA GLN A 123 12.46 7.78 22.59
C GLN A 123 12.10 6.53 21.79
N GLN A 124 11.06 5.80 22.20
CA GLN A 124 10.61 4.59 21.51
C GLN A 124 10.18 4.87 20.07
N ARG A 125 9.51 6.01 19.81
CA ARG A 125 9.16 6.43 18.43
C ARG A 125 10.41 6.62 17.57
N ARG A 126 11.42 7.30 18.12
CA ARG A 126 12.70 7.54 17.43
C ARG A 126 13.42 6.24 17.12
N GLU A 127 13.52 5.34 18.10
CA GLU A 127 14.17 4.03 17.92
C GLU A 127 13.45 3.18 16.89
N ALA A 128 12.12 3.09 16.92
CA ALA A 128 11.32 2.36 15.94
C ALA A 128 11.48 2.94 14.51
N ALA A 129 11.51 4.28 14.38
CA ALA A 129 11.72 4.92 13.09
C ALA A 129 13.12 4.65 12.51
N ILE A 130 14.15 4.65 13.37
CA ILE A 130 15.53 4.32 12.95
C ILE A 130 15.60 2.85 12.51
N GLN A 131 14.97 1.94 13.27
CA GLN A 131 14.93 0.52 12.91
C GLN A 131 14.24 0.32 11.54
N ALA A 132 13.06 0.90 11.32
CA ALA A 132 12.34 0.80 10.05
C ALA A 132 13.14 1.36 8.86
N LEU A 133 13.91 2.43 9.06
CA LEU A 133 14.81 2.96 8.02
C LEU A 133 15.99 2.02 7.72
N ASN A 134 16.55 1.36 8.74
CA ASN A 134 17.60 0.36 8.53
C ASN A 134 17.08 -0.86 7.74
N GLU A 135 15.87 -1.32 8.02
CA GLU A 135 15.22 -2.46 7.33
C GLU A 135 15.04 -2.21 5.82
N VAL A 136 14.83 -0.95 5.43
CA VAL A 136 14.75 -0.55 4.01
C VAL A 136 16.10 -0.09 3.41
N GLY A 137 17.21 -0.23 4.14
CA GLY A 137 18.57 0.09 3.68
C GLY A 137 18.91 1.59 3.67
N LEU A 138 18.33 2.39 4.59
CA LEU A 138 18.55 3.84 4.71
C LEU A 138 19.23 4.26 6.01
N GLY A 139 19.99 3.37 6.67
CA GLY A 139 20.70 3.68 7.92
C GLY A 139 21.65 4.86 7.86
N GLU A 140 22.27 5.10 6.69
CA GLU A 140 23.15 6.26 6.49
C GLU A 140 22.41 7.55 6.08
N ARG A 141 21.08 7.49 5.92
CA ARG A 141 20.24 8.60 5.43
C ARG A 141 19.20 9.07 6.46
N LEU A 142 19.36 8.71 7.73
CA LEU A 142 18.41 8.99 8.82
C LEU A 142 18.04 10.48 8.93
N TYR A 143 19.01 11.37 8.80
CA TYR A 143 18.85 12.81 8.99
C TYR A 143 18.81 13.62 7.68
N HIS A 144 18.75 12.94 6.53
CA HIS A 144 18.60 13.62 5.24
C HIS A 144 17.15 14.07 5.05
N LYS A 145 16.97 15.22 4.40
CA LYS A 145 15.67 15.75 3.98
C LYS A 145 15.34 15.24 2.58
N SER A 146 14.06 15.30 2.19
CA SER A 146 13.61 14.79 0.88
C SER A 146 14.32 15.43 -0.32
N ASN A 147 14.70 16.71 -0.23
CA ASN A 147 15.48 17.40 -1.28
C ASN A 147 16.96 16.98 -1.38
N GLN A 148 17.42 16.11 -0.50
CA GLN A 148 18.78 15.56 -0.46
C GLN A 148 18.79 14.06 -0.85
N MET A 149 17.67 13.54 -1.34
CA MET A 149 17.47 12.11 -1.62
C MET A 149 16.99 11.88 -3.06
N SER A 150 17.40 10.76 -3.65
CA SER A 150 16.85 10.29 -4.92
C SER A 150 15.39 9.85 -4.79
N GLY A 151 14.67 9.69 -5.91
CA GLY A 151 13.31 9.17 -5.93
C GLY A 151 13.18 7.80 -5.24
N GLY A 152 14.10 6.89 -5.50
CA GLY A 152 14.13 5.58 -4.86
C GLY A 152 14.39 5.65 -3.36
N GLN A 153 15.27 6.55 -2.90
CA GLN A 153 15.49 6.76 -1.47
C GLN A 153 14.25 7.35 -0.79
N MET A 154 13.58 8.33 -1.41
CA MET A 154 12.31 8.88 -0.91
C MET A 154 11.21 7.80 -0.83
N GLN A 155 11.14 6.90 -1.82
CA GLN A 155 10.19 5.79 -1.80
C GLN A 155 10.48 4.80 -0.67
N ARG A 156 11.76 4.48 -0.42
CA ARG A 156 12.14 3.65 0.73
C ARG A 156 11.77 4.30 2.07
N VAL A 157 11.91 5.63 2.22
CA VAL A 157 11.40 6.34 3.42
C VAL A 157 9.88 6.21 3.54
N ALA A 158 9.13 6.33 2.43
CA ALA A 158 7.68 6.16 2.43
C ALA A 158 7.28 4.72 2.82
N ILE A 159 8.03 3.70 2.38
CA ILE A 159 7.83 2.30 2.78
C ILE A 159 8.13 2.12 4.27
N ALA A 160 9.27 2.62 4.78
CA ALA A 160 9.59 2.56 6.21
C ALA A 160 8.49 3.20 7.07
N ARG A 161 7.98 4.39 6.65
CA ARG A 161 6.86 5.07 7.30
C ARG A 161 5.59 4.23 7.28
N ALA A 162 5.33 3.50 6.20
CA ALA A 162 4.17 2.63 6.11
C ALA A 162 4.26 1.43 7.07
N LEU A 163 5.45 0.91 7.31
CA LEU A 163 5.70 -0.29 8.14
C LEU A 163 5.83 0.00 9.63
N VAL A 164 6.18 1.22 10.05
CA VAL A 164 6.62 1.55 11.41
C VAL A 164 5.62 1.22 12.52
N ASN A 165 4.30 1.18 12.23
CA ASN A 165 3.25 0.77 13.16
C ASN A 165 2.92 -0.74 13.09
N ASN A 166 3.72 -1.55 12.38
CA ASN A 166 3.42 -2.96 12.10
C ASN A 166 1.97 -3.17 11.61
N PRO A 167 1.61 -2.60 10.45
CA PRO A 167 0.24 -2.63 9.96
C PRO A 167 -0.19 -4.04 9.53
N ALA A 168 -1.49 -4.31 9.60
CA ALA A 168 -2.07 -5.57 9.10
C ALA A 168 -2.01 -5.66 7.55
N VAL A 169 -1.97 -4.50 6.87
CA VAL A 169 -1.86 -4.43 5.41
C VAL A 169 -1.10 -3.18 4.96
N VAL A 170 -0.26 -3.34 3.94
CA VAL A 170 0.39 -2.25 3.20
C VAL A 170 -0.36 -2.00 1.90
N LEU A 171 -0.87 -0.78 1.72
CA LEU A 171 -1.52 -0.31 0.50
C LEU A 171 -0.53 0.52 -0.31
N ALA A 172 -0.10 0.02 -1.45
CA ALA A 172 0.82 0.69 -2.36
C ALA A 172 0.06 1.20 -3.60
N ASP A 173 -0.03 2.52 -3.75
CA ASP A 173 -0.70 3.18 -4.86
C ASP A 173 0.33 3.64 -5.89
N GLU A 174 0.43 2.93 -7.01
CA GLU A 174 1.38 3.19 -8.09
C GLU A 174 2.82 3.46 -7.59
N ALA A 175 3.26 2.70 -6.61
CA ALA A 175 4.47 2.97 -5.82
C ALA A 175 5.79 2.94 -6.63
N THR A 176 5.74 2.55 -7.91
CA THR A 176 6.88 2.58 -8.85
C THR A 176 6.69 3.57 -10.00
N GLY A 177 5.54 4.23 -10.10
CA GLY A 177 5.16 5.01 -11.27
C GLY A 177 6.01 6.25 -11.55
N ASN A 178 6.74 6.79 -10.57
CA ASN A 178 7.64 7.95 -10.71
C ASN A 178 9.13 7.57 -10.67
N LEU A 179 9.45 6.28 -10.83
CA LEU A 179 10.81 5.76 -10.75
C LEU A 179 11.29 5.29 -12.12
N ASP A 180 12.58 5.35 -12.35
CA ASP A 180 13.20 4.69 -13.50
C ASP A 180 13.06 3.17 -13.40
N THR A 181 13.33 2.48 -14.52
CA THR A 181 13.13 1.03 -14.61
C THR A 181 13.93 0.27 -13.56
N ARG A 182 15.21 0.60 -13.36
CA ARG A 182 16.07 -0.11 -12.40
C ARG A 182 15.57 0.11 -10.98
N THR A 183 15.32 1.36 -10.60
CA THR A 183 14.79 1.71 -9.28
C THR A 183 13.41 1.09 -9.04
N SER A 184 12.57 0.96 -10.07
CA SER A 184 11.28 0.25 -9.98
C SER A 184 11.46 -1.22 -9.62
N PHE A 185 12.41 -1.92 -10.26
CA PHE A 185 12.71 -3.30 -9.88
C PHE A 185 13.33 -3.43 -8.49
N GLU A 186 14.17 -2.48 -8.06
CA GLU A 186 14.67 -2.45 -6.68
C GLU A 186 13.52 -2.33 -5.66
N MET A 187 12.48 -1.55 -5.97
CA MET A 187 11.29 -1.46 -5.11
C MET A 187 10.48 -2.76 -5.14
N LEU A 188 10.34 -3.42 -6.30
CA LEU A 188 9.67 -4.73 -6.37
C LEU A 188 10.43 -5.81 -5.58
N VAL A 189 11.77 -5.81 -5.64
CA VAL A 189 12.60 -6.69 -4.78
C VAL A 189 12.30 -6.44 -3.31
N LEU A 190 12.22 -5.16 -2.89
CA LEU A 190 11.88 -4.81 -1.51
C LEU A 190 10.46 -5.29 -1.14
N PHE A 191 9.46 -5.10 -2.00
CA PHE A 191 8.11 -5.59 -1.74
C PHE A 191 8.04 -7.11 -1.68
N GLN A 192 8.74 -7.83 -2.57
CA GLN A 192 8.81 -9.30 -2.49
C GLN A 192 9.49 -9.78 -1.21
N LYS A 193 10.56 -9.10 -0.76
CA LYS A 193 11.21 -9.38 0.52
C LYS A 193 10.22 -9.20 1.69
N LEU A 194 9.52 -8.07 1.75
CA LEU A 194 8.51 -7.81 2.78
C LEU A 194 7.39 -8.87 2.77
N HIS A 195 6.94 -9.29 1.59
CA HIS A 195 5.97 -10.38 1.45
C HIS A 195 6.50 -11.71 2.00
N GLN A 196 7.77 -12.06 1.71
CA GLN A 196 8.43 -13.25 2.27
C GLN A 196 8.58 -13.19 3.80
N GLU A 197 8.70 -11.98 4.37
CA GLU A 197 8.71 -11.72 5.82
C GLU A 197 7.30 -11.77 6.45
N GLY A 198 6.27 -12.04 5.64
CA GLY A 198 4.89 -12.24 6.10
C GLY A 198 3.98 -11.02 6.00
N HIS A 199 4.45 -9.90 5.45
CA HIS A 199 3.60 -8.72 5.27
C HIS A 199 2.52 -8.95 4.21
N THR A 200 1.29 -8.48 4.49
CA THR A 200 0.20 -8.45 3.52
C THR A 200 0.33 -7.17 2.68
N ILE A 201 0.37 -7.30 1.37
CA ILE A 201 0.62 -6.19 0.45
C ILE A 201 -0.49 -6.13 -0.59
N ILE A 202 -1.07 -4.95 -0.79
CA ILE A 202 -1.99 -4.66 -1.89
C ILE A 202 -1.34 -3.57 -2.75
N PHE A 203 -1.01 -3.92 -3.97
CA PHE A 203 -0.38 -3.03 -4.93
C PHE A 203 -1.38 -2.61 -6.01
N VAL A 204 -1.81 -1.36 -5.98
CA VAL A 204 -2.70 -0.79 -7.00
C VAL A 204 -1.84 -0.23 -8.14
N THR A 205 -2.06 -0.70 -9.35
CA THR A 205 -1.26 -0.28 -10.51
C THR A 205 -2.06 -0.34 -11.81
N HIS A 206 -1.63 0.42 -12.79
CA HIS A 206 -2.07 0.28 -14.19
C HIS A 206 -1.03 -0.46 -15.06
N ASN A 207 0.15 -0.77 -14.51
CA ASN A 207 1.19 -1.54 -15.20
C ASN A 207 0.91 -3.05 -15.04
N PRO A 208 0.59 -3.77 -16.14
CA PRO A 208 0.31 -5.20 -16.07
C PRO A 208 1.53 -6.06 -15.74
N GLU A 209 2.76 -5.59 -16.00
CA GLU A 209 3.98 -6.34 -15.70
C GLU A 209 4.14 -6.58 -14.21
N ILE A 210 3.70 -5.64 -13.34
CA ILE A 210 3.81 -5.80 -11.88
C ILE A 210 3.00 -6.98 -11.36
N ALA A 211 1.92 -7.36 -12.06
CA ALA A 211 1.10 -8.53 -11.69
C ALA A 211 1.87 -9.85 -11.71
N GLU A 212 2.91 -9.95 -12.54
CA GLU A 212 3.72 -11.16 -12.65
C GLU A 212 4.55 -11.44 -11.41
N TYR A 213 4.78 -10.39 -10.58
CA TYR A 213 5.57 -10.44 -9.33
C TYR A 213 4.72 -10.65 -8.07
N ALA A 214 3.39 -10.64 -8.19
CA ALA A 214 2.46 -10.81 -7.07
C ALA A 214 1.86 -12.22 -7.06
N SER A 215 1.39 -12.66 -5.89
CA SER A 215 0.78 -13.99 -5.71
C SER A 215 -0.66 -14.08 -6.20
N ARG A 216 -1.37 -12.95 -6.36
CA ARG A 216 -2.76 -12.89 -6.78
C ARG A 216 -3.06 -11.59 -7.51
N ASN A 217 -3.90 -11.67 -8.54
CA ASN A 217 -4.22 -10.55 -9.40
C ASN A 217 -5.75 -10.33 -9.45
N ILE A 218 -6.20 -9.13 -9.07
CA ILE A 218 -7.59 -8.70 -9.14
C ILE A 218 -7.71 -7.65 -10.24
N ASN A 219 -8.54 -7.91 -11.25
CA ASN A 219 -8.79 -6.98 -12.34
C ASN A 219 -10.13 -6.26 -12.14
N LEU A 220 -10.06 -4.93 -12.01
CA LEU A 220 -11.21 -4.05 -11.83
C LEU A 220 -11.55 -3.34 -13.14
N ARG A 221 -12.81 -3.45 -13.58
CA ARG A 221 -13.32 -2.76 -14.76
C ARG A 221 -14.75 -2.27 -14.53
N ASP A 222 -15.01 -0.99 -14.84
CA ASP A 222 -16.32 -0.34 -14.69
C ASP A 222 -16.93 -0.49 -13.29
N GLY A 223 -16.09 -0.39 -12.25
CA GLY A 223 -16.49 -0.51 -10.84
C GLY A 223 -16.85 -1.94 -10.40
N LYS A 224 -16.47 -2.96 -11.17
CA LYS A 224 -16.68 -4.38 -10.84
C LYS A 224 -15.39 -5.19 -10.97
N ILE A 225 -15.24 -6.23 -10.17
CA ILE A 225 -14.22 -7.25 -10.39
C ILE A 225 -14.61 -8.06 -11.63
N ARG A 226 -13.67 -8.18 -12.55
CA ARG A 226 -13.80 -9.01 -13.74
C ARG A 226 -13.07 -10.33 -13.60
N GLU A 227 -11.92 -10.29 -12.94
CA GLU A 227 -11.05 -11.44 -12.73
C GLU A 227 -10.45 -11.34 -11.34
N ASP A 228 -10.25 -12.47 -10.70
CA ASP A 228 -9.57 -12.65 -9.42
C ASP A 228 -8.83 -13.99 -9.49
N VAL A 229 -7.54 -13.94 -9.77
CA VAL A 229 -6.74 -15.10 -10.18
C VAL A 229 -5.50 -15.23 -9.31
N ILE A 230 -5.24 -16.43 -8.82
CA ILE A 230 -3.99 -16.79 -8.14
C ILE A 230 -2.90 -16.96 -9.19
N ASN A 231 -1.76 -16.30 -8.98
CA ASN A 231 -0.57 -16.46 -9.81
C ASN A 231 0.28 -17.61 -9.27
N HIS A 232 0.32 -18.72 -10.01
CA HIS A 232 1.13 -19.89 -9.65
C HIS A 232 2.57 -19.81 -10.17
N ASN A 233 2.89 -18.80 -11.00
CA ASN A 233 4.20 -18.60 -11.60
C ASN A 233 4.73 -17.20 -11.29
N ILE A 234 5.03 -16.96 -10.02
CA ILE A 234 5.50 -15.65 -9.55
C ILE A 234 6.93 -15.43 -10.02
N LEU A 235 7.17 -14.35 -10.77
CA LEU A 235 8.50 -13.99 -11.23
C LEU A 235 9.34 -13.40 -10.08
N SER A 236 10.67 -13.62 -10.16
CA SER A 236 11.63 -13.03 -9.24
C SER A 236 12.03 -11.63 -9.69
N ALA A 237 11.68 -10.61 -8.89
CA ALA A 237 12.11 -9.25 -9.15
C ALA A 237 13.64 -9.10 -9.03
N ALA A 238 14.29 -9.92 -8.20
CA ALA A 238 15.74 -9.93 -8.07
C ALA A 238 16.43 -10.43 -9.34
N GLU A 239 15.90 -11.49 -9.98
CA GLU A 239 16.41 -12.00 -11.25
C GLU A 239 16.19 -11.01 -12.38
N ALA A 240 15.01 -10.38 -12.45
CA ALA A 240 14.71 -9.34 -13.42
C ALA A 240 15.65 -8.13 -13.26
N LEU A 241 15.89 -7.69 -12.03
CA LEU A 241 16.84 -6.61 -11.73
C LEU A 241 18.27 -6.99 -12.17
N ALA A 242 18.71 -8.22 -11.92
CA ALA A 242 20.03 -8.70 -12.30
C ALA A 242 20.22 -8.77 -13.83
N ALA A 243 19.15 -9.02 -14.58
CA ALA A 243 19.15 -9.08 -16.04
C ALA A 243 19.22 -7.69 -16.72
N LEU A 244 18.95 -6.59 -15.98
CA LEU A 244 19.05 -5.22 -16.52
C LEU A 244 20.51 -4.85 -16.81
N PRO A 245 20.79 -4.10 -17.90
CA PRO A 245 22.12 -3.55 -18.16
C PRO A 245 22.66 -2.82 -16.93
N LYS A 246 23.96 -3.01 -16.63
CA LYS A 246 24.58 -2.21 -15.55
C LYS A 246 24.51 -0.74 -15.90
N PRO A 247 24.32 0.19 -14.91
CA PRO A 247 24.47 1.60 -15.15
C PRO A 247 25.83 1.84 -15.85
N GLN A 248 25.81 2.58 -16.94
CA GLN A 248 27.08 3.09 -17.49
C GLN A 248 27.58 4.13 -16.50
N ASP A 249 28.75 3.93 -15.94
CA ASP A 249 29.45 4.94 -15.15
C ASP A 249 29.83 6.08 -16.11
N ASP A 250 29.08 7.21 -16.04
CA ASP A 250 29.43 8.47 -16.71
C ASP A 250 30.48 9.24 -15.92
#